data_ab944f11426f0e3009083b3e8ad35dfe
#
_entry.id   ab944f11426f0e3009083b3e8ad35dfe
#
_cell.length_a   1.000
_cell.length_b   1.000
_cell.length_c   1.000
_cell.angle_alpha   90.00
_cell.angle_beta   90.00
_cell.angle_gamma   90.00
#
_symmetry.space_group_name_H-M   'P 1'
#
loop_
_entity.id
_entity.type
_entity.pdbx_description
1 polymer ?
#
loop_
_entity_poly.entity_id
_entity_poly.type
_entity_poly.pdbx_seq_one_letter_code
_entity_poly.pdbx_strand_id
1 'polypeptide(L)'
;VDFSKRYDAILTEYADCITAIAPKWIKKAESWNTILPTKADLALQVNTINNTDFVINLGSSMVFDYVIFKKPCAFINYDVKDGIPCRLVKDTYNLIHFRSMTSRQCVAWINSPQEMETVILSLLTQNNDSLITNAGQWFEKINQHPPQNASERIWTAIANIMLARP
;
A
#
# COMPACT_ATOMS: atom_id res chain seq x y z
N VAL A 1 -13.58 8.68 0.07
CA VAL A 1 -12.39 9.51 -0.13
C VAL A 1 -12.88 10.80 -0.74
N ASP A 2 -12.76 11.88 -0.04
CA ASP A 2 -13.05 13.18 -0.60
C ASP A 2 -11.86 13.58 -1.47
N PHE A 3 -12.09 13.54 -2.73
CA PHE A 3 -11.20 14.18 -3.68
C PHE A 3 -11.51 15.69 -3.79
N SER A 4 -12.09 16.33 -2.77
CA SER A 4 -12.34 17.76 -2.52
C SER A 4 -11.85 18.71 -3.63
N LYS A 5 -11.97 18.32 -4.89
CA LYS A 5 -11.49 19.06 -6.07
C LYS A 5 -10.00 19.46 -6.04
N ARG A 6 -9.25 18.99 -5.04
CA ARG A 6 -7.83 19.34 -4.85
C ARG A 6 -6.97 19.00 -6.07
N TYR A 7 -7.33 17.92 -6.78
CA TYR A 7 -6.56 17.42 -7.92
C TYR A 7 -7.18 17.71 -9.27
N ASP A 8 -8.33 18.41 -9.31
CA ASP A 8 -9.07 18.64 -10.58
C ASP A 8 -8.22 19.35 -11.62
N ALA A 9 -7.42 20.35 -11.23
CA ALA A 9 -6.54 21.06 -12.14
C ALA A 9 -5.50 20.12 -12.78
N ILE A 10 -4.82 19.30 -11.94
CA ILE A 10 -3.82 18.33 -12.40
C ILE A 10 -4.47 17.25 -13.25
N LEU A 11 -5.62 16.72 -12.85
CA LEU A 11 -6.35 15.69 -13.60
C LEU A 11 -6.85 16.22 -14.93
N THR A 12 -7.15 17.51 -15.04
CA THR A 12 -7.54 18.15 -16.30
C THR A 12 -6.33 18.39 -17.20
N GLU A 13 -5.23 18.90 -16.65
CA GLU A 13 -4.01 19.18 -17.38
C GLU A 13 -3.36 17.92 -17.97
N TYR A 14 -3.41 16.81 -17.22
CA TYR A 14 -2.79 15.53 -17.60
C TYR A 14 -3.82 14.43 -17.91
N ALA A 15 -5.00 14.81 -18.45
CA ALA A 15 -6.09 13.87 -18.70
C ALA A 15 -5.75 12.78 -19.73
N ASP A 16 -4.77 13.00 -20.58
CA ASP A 16 -4.25 12.05 -21.56
C ASP A 16 -3.37 10.94 -20.96
N CYS A 17 -2.81 11.17 -19.76
CA CYS A 17 -1.90 10.22 -19.10
C CYS A 17 -2.28 9.87 -17.65
N ILE A 18 -3.20 10.61 -17.01
CA ILE A 18 -3.67 10.33 -15.65
C ILE A 18 -5.14 9.93 -15.67
N THR A 19 -5.43 8.74 -15.13
CA THR A 19 -6.81 8.28 -14.91
C THR A 19 -7.09 8.19 -13.42
N ALA A 20 -8.08 8.96 -12.96
CA ALA A 20 -8.56 8.87 -11.58
C ALA A 20 -9.56 7.73 -11.44
N ILE A 21 -9.27 6.78 -10.55
CA ILE A 21 -10.13 5.63 -10.28
C ILE A 21 -10.71 5.76 -8.88
N ALA A 22 -12.04 5.84 -8.78
CA ALA A 22 -12.73 5.89 -7.50
C ALA A 22 -12.96 4.47 -6.94
N PRO A 23 -12.77 4.25 -5.63
CA PRO A 23 -13.09 2.98 -5.00
C PRO A 23 -14.60 2.73 -5.03
N LYS A 24 -14.99 1.46 -5.13
CA LYS A 24 -16.39 1.01 -5.15
C LYS A 24 -16.83 0.57 -3.75
N TRP A 25 -16.71 1.48 -2.79
CA TRP A 25 -17.06 1.23 -1.39
C TRP A 25 -18.53 1.50 -1.10
N ILE A 26 -19.03 0.85 -0.04
CA ILE A 26 -20.32 1.18 0.57
C ILE A 26 -20.06 1.95 1.85
N LYS A 27 -20.62 3.17 1.94
CA LYS A 27 -20.61 3.99 3.15
C LYS A 27 -21.91 3.72 3.92
N LYS A 28 -21.82 3.15 5.12
CA LYS A 28 -22.99 2.84 5.97
C LYS A 28 -23.36 3.97 6.93
N ALA A 29 -22.39 4.82 7.30
CA ALA A 29 -22.58 6.00 8.15
C ALA A 29 -21.45 7.00 7.88
N GLU A 30 -21.48 8.17 8.56
CA GLU A 30 -20.49 9.23 8.35
C GLU A 30 -19.08 8.89 8.85
N SER A 31 -18.95 7.96 9.80
CA SER A 31 -17.64 7.54 10.32
C SER A 31 -16.84 6.74 9.32
N TRP A 32 -15.53 6.97 9.25
CA TRP A 32 -14.62 6.26 8.34
C TRP A 32 -14.61 4.74 8.52
N ASN A 33 -14.83 4.25 9.74
CA ASN A 33 -14.89 2.82 10.06
C ASN A 33 -16.18 2.13 9.57
N THR A 34 -17.10 2.87 8.98
CA THR A 34 -18.33 2.35 8.37
C THR A 34 -18.24 2.23 6.85
N ILE A 35 -17.07 2.52 6.28
CA ILE A 35 -16.79 2.35 4.86
C ILE A 35 -16.33 0.89 4.64
N LEU A 36 -17.08 0.17 3.81
CA LEU A 36 -16.80 -1.24 3.53
C LEU A 36 -16.49 -1.45 2.05
N PRO A 37 -15.44 -2.22 1.72
CA PRO A 37 -15.19 -2.62 0.34
C PRO A 37 -16.30 -3.55 -0.16
N THR A 38 -16.59 -3.47 -1.45
CA THR A 38 -17.50 -4.40 -2.13
C THR A 38 -16.73 -5.47 -2.90
N LYS A 39 -17.41 -6.52 -3.37
CA LYS A 39 -16.81 -7.47 -4.31
C LYS A 39 -16.33 -6.79 -5.59
N ALA A 40 -17.06 -5.77 -6.06
CA ALA A 40 -16.67 -4.99 -7.22
C ALA A 40 -15.42 -4.12 -6.96
N ASP A 41 -15.23 -3.67 -5.71
CA ASP A 41 -14.01 -2.96 -5.30
C ASP A 41 -12.81 -3.89 -5.28
N LEU A 42 -12.95 -5.08 -4.71
CA LEU A 42 -11.90 -6.11 -4.73
C LEU A 42 -11.51 -6.49 -6.17
N ALA A 43 -12.48 -6.69 -7.04
CA ALA A 43 -12.23 -6.97 -8.45
C ALA A 43 -11.48 -5.80 -9.14
N LEU A 44 -11.87 -4.56 -8.83
CA LEU A 44 -11.19 -3.37 -9.33
C LEU A 44 -9.74 -3.32 -8.86
N GLN A 45 -9.48 -3.57 -7.58
CA GLN A 45 -8.14 -3.59 -7.01
C GLN A 45 -7.27 -4.65 -7.70
N VAL A 46 -7.75 -5.89 -7.79
CA VAL A 46 -7.03 -7.00 -8.44
C VAL A 46 -6.74 -6.68 -9.91
N ASN A 47 -7.72 -6.14 -10.64
CA ASN A 47 -7.53 -5.75 -12.04
C ASN A 47 -6.51 -4.61 -12.17
N THR A 48 -6.54 -3.64 -11.28
CA THR A 48 -5.55 -2.55 -11.26
C THR A 48 -4.15 -3.11 -11.04
N ILE A 49 -3.95 -3.97 -10.05
CA ILE A 49 -2.65 -4.60 -9.80
C ILE A 49 -2.19 -5.41 -11.00
N ASN A 50 -3.06 -6.20 -11.62
CA ASN A 50 -2.70 -7.02 -12.78
C ASN A 50 -2.23 -6.19 -13.98
N ASN A 51 -2.79 -4.99 -14.17
CA ASN A 51 -2.55 -4.13 -15.33
C ASN A 51 -1.59 -2.95 -15.05
N THR A 52 -0.88 -2.96 -13.93
CA THR A 52 0.15 -1.98 -13.60
C THR A 52 1.48 -2.69 -13.36
N ASP A 53 2.60 -2.03 -13.60
CA ASP A 53 3.95 -2.61 -13.44
C ASP A 53 4.44 -2.50 -12.00
N PHE A 54 4.09 -1.42 -11.31
CA PHE A 54 4.47 -1.14 -9.91
C PHE A 54 3.46 -0.20 -9.26
N VAL A 55 3.63 0.06 -7.96
CA VAL A 55 2.86 1.08 -7.23
C VAL A 55 3.78 2.07 -6.53
N ILE A 56 3.39 3.34 -6.54
CA ILE A 56 3.97 4.39 -5.69
C ILE A 56 2.95 4.78 -4.64
N ASN A 57 3.35 4.83 -3.39
CA ASN A 57 2.48 5.25 -2.30
C ASN A 57 3.26 5.86 -1.12
N LEU A 58 2.53 6.39 -0.14
CA LEU A 58 3.08 6.95 1.08
C LEU A 58 2.80 5.97 2.24
N GLY A 59 3.69 4.98 2.43
CA GLY A 59 3.57 4.05 3.53
C GLY A 59 2.23 3.33 3.58
N SER A 60 1.92 2.55 2.55
CA SER A 60 0.69 1.76 2.47
C SER A 60 0.98 0.27 2.49
N SER A 61 0.07 -0.50 3.08
CA SER A 61 0.07 -1.97 3.03
C SER A 61 -0.14 -2.53 1.62
N MET A 62 -0.43 -1.70 0.62
CA MET A 62 -0.49 -2.13 -0.79
C MET A 62 0.81 -2.77 -1.29
N VAL A 63 1.94 -2.53 -0.63
CA VAL A 63 3.17 -3.27 -0.91
C VAL A 63 2.97 -4.78 -0.83
N PHE A 64 2.13 -5.26 0.11
CA PHE A 64 1.84 -6.69 0.26
C PHE A 64 0.90 -7.20 -0.82
N ASP A 65 -0.06 -6.38 -1.26
CA ASP A 65 -0.93 -6.73 -2.38
C ASP A 65 -0.10 -6.86 -3.67
N TYR A 66 0.83 -5.94 -3.93
CA TYR A 66 1.68 -5.96 -5.10
C TYR A 66 2.70 -7.11 -5.08
N VAL A 67 3.30 -7.43 -3.93
CA VAL A 67 4.27 -8.51 -3.84
C VAL A 67 3.67 -9.89 -4.12
N ILE A 68 2.40 -10.11 -3.77
CA ILE A 68 1.67 -11.35 -4.12
C ILE A 68 1.61 -11.54 -5.64
N PHE A 69 1.52 -10.45 -6.39
CA PHE A 69 1.54 -10.44 -7.86
C PHE A 69 2.96 -10.31 -8.44
N LYS A 70 4.00 -10.43 -7.61
CA LYS A 70 5.42 -10.29 -7.98
C LYS A 70 5.72 -8.95 -8.65
N LYS A 71 5.16 -7.88 -8.10
CA LYS A 71 5.35 -6.51 -8.57
C LYS A 71 5.98 -5.64 -7.49
N PRO A 72 6.91 -4.74 -7.85
CA PRO A 72 7.61 -3.91 -6.90
C PRO A 72 6.75 -2.72 -6.44
N CYS A 73 7.17 -2.13 -5.33
CA CYS A 73 6.56 -0.94 -4.75
C CYS A 73 7.62 0.13 -4.50
N ALA A 74 7.25 1.39 -4.68
CA ALA A 74 8.04 2.53 -4.22
C ALA A 74 7.30 3.30 -3.12
N PHE A 75 8.07 3.78 -2.14
CA PHE A 75 7.58 4.63 -1.06
C PHE A 75 8.13 6.05 -1.19
N ILE A 76 7.23 7.04 -1.10
CA ILE A 76 7.60 8.45 -0.99
C ILE A 76 8.20 8.69 0.39
N ASN A 77 9.40 9.27 0.46
CA ASN A 77 10.16 9.50 1.67
C ASN A 77 10.62 10.95 1.81
N TYR A 78 9.79 11.89 1.40
CA TYR A 78 10.07 13.32 1.55
C TYR A 78 8.80 14.08 1.92
N ASP A 79 8.95 15.18 2.63
CA ASP A 79 7.89 16.10 2.98
C ASP A 79 7.83 17.25 1.98
N VAL A 80 6.61 17.69 1.64
CA VAL A 80 6.38 18.92 0.87
C VAL A 80 6.06 20.04 1.85
N LYS A 81 6.80 21.13 1.78
CA LYS A 81 6.58 22.32 2.59
C LYS A 81 5.57 23.23 1.91
N ASP A 82 4.32 23.01 2.16
CA ASP A 82 3.19 23.82 1.64
C ASP A 82 2.60 24.80 2.67
N GLY A 83 3.23 24.90 3.84
CA GLY A 83 2.75 25.74 4.94
C GLY A 83 1.58 25.15 5.74
N ILE A 84 1.04 24.02 5.36
CA ILE A 84 -0.02 23.33 6.10
C ILE A 84 0.62 22.41 7.12
N PRO A 85 0.34 22.53 8.44
CA PRO A 85 0.82 21.59 9.43
C PRO A 85 0.30 20.18 9.10
N CYS A 86 1.19 19.27 8.73
CA CYS A 86 0.84 17.89 8.47
C CYS A 86 1.79 16.96 9.22
N ARG A 87 1.37 15.70 9.33
CA ARG A 87 2.24 14.66 9.86
C ARG A 87 3.42 14.45 8.92
N LEU A 88 4.62 14.42 9.46
CA LEU A 88 5.82 14.17 8.67
C LEU A 88 5.83 12.75 8.10
N VAL A 89 6.35 12.60 6.91
CA VAL A 89 6.47 11.30 6.21
C VAL A 89 7.24 10.28 7.04
N LYS A 90 8.33 10.71 7.69
CA LYS A 90 9.12 9.87 8.61
C LYS A 90 8.29 9.26 9.75
N ASP A 91 7.25 9.98 10.23
CA ASP A 91 6.40 9.49 11.31
C ASP A 91 5.49 8.35 10.85
N THR A 92 5.16 8.30 9.56
CA THR A 92 4.43 7.18 8.95
C THR A 92 5.27 5.91 9.02
N TYR A 93 6.55 5.99 8.68
CA TYR A 93 7.44 4.82 8.71
C TYR A 93 7.86 4.40 10.12
N ASN A 94 7.60 5.21 11.13
CA ASN A 94 7.76 4.88 12.55
C ASN A 94 6.57 4.10 13.14
N LEU A 95 5.47 3.93 12.40
CA LEU A 95 4.36 3.09 12.83
C LEU A 95 4.82 1.63 12.96
N ILE A 96 4.22 0.91 13.92
CA ILE A 96 4.68 -0.43 14.32
C ILE A 96 4.74 -1.42 13.15
N HIS A 97 3.79 -1.37 12.24
CA HIS A 97 3.75 -2.26 11.08
C HIS A 97 4.87 -1.98 10.07
N PHE A 98 5.30 -0.71 9.90
CA PHE A 98 6.46 -0.38 9.05
C PHE A 98 7.79 -0.66 9.74
N ARG A 99 7.85 -0.54 11.09
CA ARG A 99 9.05 -0.94 11.85
C ARG A 99 9.32 -2.45 11.80
N SER A 100 8.34 -3.26 11.40
CA SER A 100 8.52 -4.69 11.17
C SER A 100 9.25 -5.02 9.87
N MET A 101 9.46 -4.02 8.98
CA MET A 101 10.18 -4.18 7.72
C MET A 101 11.54 -4.85 7.95
N THR A 102 11.80 -5.92 7.23
CA THR A 102 13.00 -6.75 7.41
C THR A 102 14.26 -6.09 6.85
N SER A 103 14.08 -5.28 5.82
CA SER A 103 15.14 -4.52 5.14
C SER A 103 14.56 -3.27 4.50
N ARG A 104 15.34 -2.19 4.41
CA ARG A 104 14.94 -1.03 3.60
C ARG A 104 14.83 -1.36 2.10
N GLN A 105 15.37 -2.50 1.67
CA GLN A 105 15.26 -3.02 0.30
C GLN A 105 13.94 -3.76 0.02
N CYS A 106 12.94 -3.68 0.91
CA CYS A 106 11.59 -4.18 0.62
C CYS A 106 10.83 -3.30 -0.39
N VAL A 107 11.25 -2.05 -0.55
CA VAL A 107 10.66 -1.07 -1.48
C VAL A 107 11.75 -0.19 -2.07
N ALA A 108 11.47 0.40 -3.23
CA ALA A 108 12.27 1.51 -3.74
C ALA A 108 11.90 2.79 -2.96
N TRP A 109 12.87 3.62 -2.65
CA TRP A 109 12.65 4.86 -1.90
C TRP A 109 12.79 6.06 -2.82
N ILE A 110 11.82 6.96 -2.78
CA ILE A 110 11.85 8.26 -3.46
C ILE A 110 12.06 9.31 -2.38
N ASN A 111 13.31 9.80 -2.25
CA ASN A 111 13.69 10.69 -1.14
C ASN A 111 13.56 12.18 -1.50
N SER A 112 13.28 12.47 -2.76
CA SER A 112 13.01 13.84 -3.24
C SER A 112 12.19 13.79 -4.52
N PRO A 113 11.50 14.89 -4.91
CA PRO A 113 10.82 14.97 -6.20
C PRO A 113 11.77 14.75 -7.39
N GLN A 114 13.03 15.14 -7.25
CA GLN A 114 14.06 15.01 -8.30
C GLN A 114 14.46 13.56 -8.57
N GLU A 115 14.30 12.68 -7.57
CA GLU A 115 14.57 11.23 -7.73
C GLU A 115 13.42 10.47 -8.40
N MET A 116 12.25 11.08 -8.53
CA MET A 116 11.02 10.40 -9.00
C MET A 116 11.23 9.72 -10.35
N GLU A 117 11.72 10.45 -11.33
CA GLU A 117 11.98 9.94 -12.68
C GLU A 117 12.96 8.76 -12.67
N THR A 118 14.09 8.94 -11.98
CA THR A 118 15.12 7.89 -11.90
C THR A 118 14.59 6.61 -11.27
N VAL A 119 13.83 6.73 -10.18
CA VAL A 119 13.25 5.56 -9.51
C VAL A 119 12.20 4.89 -10.39
N ILE A 120 11.33 5.64 -11.05
CA ILE A 120 10.32 5.10 -11.98
C ILE A 120 11.01 4.33 -13.11
N LEU A 121 11.99 4.95 -13.77
CA LEU A 121 12.73 4.28 -14.86
C LEU A 121 13.44 3.02 -14.37
N SER A 122 14.02 3.05 -13.18
CA SER A 122 14.63 1.86 -12.58
C SER A 122 13.62 0.74 -12.38
N LEU A 123 12.44 1.05 -11.84
CA LEU A 123 11.37 0.04 -11.62
C LEU A 123 10.85 -0.55 -12.93
N LEU A 124 10.84 0.22 -14.02
CA LEU A 124 10.38 -0.23 -15.33
C LEU A 124 11.41 -1.05 -16.10
N THR A 125 12.71 -0.76 -15.93
CA THR A 125 13.76 -1.27 -16.83
C THR A 125 14.72 -2.26 -16.18
N GLN A 126 14.82 -2.26 -14.84
CA GLN A 126 15.75 -3.13 -14.12
C GLN A 126 15.07 -4.37 -13.55
N ASN A 127 15.88 -5.33 -13.15
CA ASN A 127 15.40 -6.49 -12.41
C ASN A 127 15.03 -6.08 -10.97
N ASN A 128 13.79 -6.31 -10.59
CA ASN A 128 13.23 -5.99 -9.27
C ASN A 128 13.13 -7.19 -8.32
N ASP A 129 13.69 -8.35 -8.66
CA ASP A 129 13.56 -9.59 -7.90
C ASP A 129 13.97 -9.46 -6.44
N SER A 130 15.02 -8.70 -6.16
CA SER A 130 15.47 -8.46 -4.79
C SER A 130 14.47 -7.65 -3.97
N LEU A 131 13.86 -6.59 -4.53
CA LEU A 131 12.79 -5.82 -3.88
C LEU A 131 11.59 -6.71 -3.59
N ILE A 132 11.16 -7.48 -4.57
CA ILE A 132 10.01 -8.39 -4.47
C ILE A 132 10.27 -9.49 -3.43
N THR A 133 11.44 -10.09 -3.45
CA THR A 133 11.83 -11.13 -2.47
C THR A 133 11.85 -10.57 -1.04
N ASN A 134 12.47 -9.41 -0.83
CA ASN A 134 12.52 -8.78 0.50
C ASN A 134 11.13 -8.35 0.99
N ALA A 135 10.28 -7.82 0.10
CA ALA A 135 8.90 -7.49 0.44
C ALA A 135 8.07 -8.74 0.77
N GLY A 136 8.32 -9.86 0.08
CA GLY A 136 7.73 -11.16 0.39
C GLY A 136 8.12 -11.67 1.77
N GLN A 137 9.39 -11.58 2.15
CA GLN A 137 9.87 -11.92 3.50
C GLN A 137 9.24 -11.02 4.58
N TRP A 138 9.06 -9.75 4.28
CA TRP A 138 8.36 -8.84 5.19
C TRP A 138 6.88 -9.21 5.33
N PHE A 139 6.20 -9.54 4.24
CA PHE A 139 4.83 -10.03 4.26
C PHE A 139 4.68 -11.30 5.11
N GLU A 140 5.57 -12.28 4.95
CA GLU A 140 5.58 -13.51 5.74
C GLU A 140 5.84 -13.25 7.24
N LYS A 141 6.70 -12.28 7.57
CA LYS A 141 6.93 -11.87 8.95
C LYS A 141 5.66 -11.33 9.63
N ILE A 142 4.84 -10.56 8.89
CA ILE A 142 3.58 -10.00 9.41
C ILE A 142 2.49 -11.06 9.50
N ASN A 143 2.32 -11.84 8.44
CA ASN A 143 1.24 -12.83 8.34
C ASN A 143 1.63 -14.19 8.91
N GLN A 144 2.89 -14.40 9.27
CA GLN A 144 3.51 -15.69 9.56
C GLN A 144 3.45 -16.64 8.33
N HIS A 145 4.32 -17.62 8.34
CA HIS A 145 4.39 -18.60 7.25
C HIS A 145 3.59 -19.86 7.61
N PRO A 146 2.86 -20.48 6.71
CA PRO A 146 2.49 -19.99 5.39
C PRO A 146 1.34 -18.95 5.47
N PRO A 147 1.40 -17.84 4.69
CA PRO A 147 0.41 -16.76 4.79
C PRO A 147 -1.01 -17.18 4.45
N GLN A 148 -1.19 -18.22 3.64
CA GLN A 148 -2.50 -18.78 3.29
C GLN A 148 -3.29 -19.27 4.51
N ASN A 149 -2.60 -19.70 5.57
CA ASN A 149 -3.21 -20.23 6.80
C ASN A 149 -3.43 -19.15 7.86
N ALA A 150 -3.31 -17.86 7.53
CA ALA A 150 -3.48 -16.76 8.48
C ALA A 150 -4.86 -16.77 9.14
N SER A 151 -5.93 -16.98 8.35
CA SER A 151 -7.30 -17.06 8.87
C SER A 151 -7.49 -18.25 9.83
N GLU A 152 -6.94 -19.40 9.50
CA GLU A 152 -7.00 -20.60 10.34
C GLU A 152 -6.29 -20.38 11.69
N ARG A 153 -5.11 -19.77 11.67
CA ARG A 153 -4.39 -19.40 12.90
C ARG A 153 -5.17 -18.44 13.78
N ILE A 154 -5.84 -17.45 13.18
CA ILE A 154 -6.68 -16.49 13.92
C ILE A 154 -7.85 -17.22 14.58
N TRP A 155 -8.56 -18.08 13.86
CA TRP A 155 -9.68 -18.83 14.41
C TRP A 155 -9.25 -19.81 15.51
N THR A 156 -8.11 -20.49 15.33
CA THR A 156 -7.54 -21.36 16.36
C THR A 156 -7.20 -20.58 17.63
N ALA A 157 -6.58 -19.39 17.49
CA ALA A 157 -6.27 -18.54 18.63
C ALA A 157 -7.54 -18.08 19.37
N ILE A 158 -8.58 -17.69 18.64
CA ILE A 158 -9.89 -17.32 19.24
C ILE A 158 -10.49 -18.50 20.00
N ALA A 159 -10.53 -19.70 19.40
CA ALA A 159 -11.05 -20.90 20.03
C ALA A 159 -10.30 -21.22 21.33
N ASN A 160 -8.97 -21.14 21.32
CA ASN A 160 -8.15 -21.40 22.51
C ASN A 160 -8.43 -20.39 23.64
N ILE A 161 -8.62 -19.10 23.30
CA ILE A 161 -9.00 -18.07 24.29
C ILE A 161 -10.37 -18.36 24.89
N MET A 162 -11.32 -18.81 24.07
CA MET A 162 -12.68 -19.16 24.56
C MET A 162 -12.67 -20.37 25.49
N LEU A 163 -11.86 -21.39 25.18
CA LEU A 163 -11.71 -22.60 26.00
C LEU A 163 -10.93 -22.36 27.29
N ALA A 164 -10.04 -21.39 27.32
CA ALA A 164 -9.25 -21.03 28.50
C ALA A 164 -9.97 -20.12 29.50
N ARG A 165 -11.21 -19.70 29.20
CA ARG A 165 -12.02 -18.92 30.17
C ARG A 165 -12.58 -19.89 31.23
N PRO A 166 -12.35 -19.64 32.53
CA PRO A 166 -12.88 -20.42 33.63
C PRO A 166 -14.41 -20.32 33.71
#